data_266e9024c5b499d276c26466e74ae0c7
#
_entry.id   266e9024c5b499d276c26466e74ae0c7
#
_cell.length_a   1.000
_cell.length_b   1.000
_cell.length_c   1.000
_cell.angle_alpha   90.00
_cell.angle_beta   90.00
_cell.angle_gamma   90.00
#
_symmetry.space_group_name_H-M   'P 1'
#
loop_
_entity.id
_entity.type
_entity.pdbx_description
1 polymer ?
#
loop_
_entity_poly.entity_id
_entity_poly.type
_entity_poly.pdbx_seq_one_letter_code
_entity_poly.pdbx_strand_id
1 'polypeptide(L)'
;EFKKNINDDFESLNKKIENRLDMMNTKVEERLSKGFEETTKTFGNVLERLSKIDEAQKKIEALSVDVVSLQDVLTDKKSRGIFGEVQLYQILTSVFGDKNDKIYKTQYKLSNGTMVDSIIFTPEPMGNIAIDSKFPLENYRRLYEKDVTEDKRIAYRKEFVNDMKKHIDAISEKYIIKNETSDQAILFLPAEAIF
;
A
#
# COMPACT_ATOMS: atom_id res chain seq x y z
N GLU A 1 42.31 -41.22 -57.98
CA GLU A 1 42.48 -41.00 -56.51
C GLU A 1 41.99 -39.59 -56.05
N PHE A 2 42.47 -38.53 -56.66
CA PHE A 2 42.11 -37.11 -56.25
C PHE A 2 40.60 -36.81 -56.32
N LYS A 3 39.90 -37.29 -57.36
CA LYS A 3 38.45 -37.06 -57.52
C LYS A 3 37.59 -37.83 -56.51
N LYS A 4 38.09 -38.95 -56.02
CA LYS A 4 37.41 -39.75 -55.01
C LYS A 4 37.51 -39.13 -53.62
N ASN A 5 38.72 -38.63 -53.30
CA ASN A 5 38.94 -37.95 -52.02
C ASN A 5 38.09 -36.65 -51.88
N ILE A 6 37.94 -35.90 -52.98
CA ILE A 6 37.06 -34.68 -52.97
C ILE A 6 35.61 -35.11 -52.79
N ASN A 7 35.11 -36.16 -53.36
CA ASN A 7 33.73 -36.59 -53.14
C ASN A 7 33.49 -37.08 -51.72
N ASP A 8 34.44 -37.83 -51.17
CA ASP A 8 34.37 -38.31 -49.78
C ASP A 8 34.41 -37.13 -48.75
N ASP A 9 35.20 -36.08 -49.03
CA ASP A 9 35.24 -34.86 -48.23
C ASP A 9 33.93 -34.05 -48.32
N PHE A 10 33.34 -33.99 -49.55
CA PHE A 10 32.04 -33.33 -49.75
C PHE A 10 30.90 -34.04 -49.03
N GLU A 11 30.84 -35.38 -49.10
CA GLU A 11 29.83 -36.17 -48.35
C GLU A 11 30.02 -36.00 -46.84
N SER A 12 31.25 -35.99 -46.34
CA SER A 12 31.54 -35.75 -44.93
C SER A 12 31.11 -34.36 -44.49
N LEU A 13 31.33 -33.32 -45.32
CA LEU A 13 30.92 -31.97 -45.06
C LEU A 13 29.40 -31.81 -45.03
N ASN A 14 28.71 -32.39 -46.04
CA ASN A 14 27.23 -32.38 -46.06
C ASN A 14 26.64 -33.04 -44.83
N LYS A 15 27.14 -34.18 -44.41
CA LYS A 15 26.69 -34.88 -43.22
C LYS A 15 26.93 -34.07 -41.94
N LYS A 16 28.05 -33.33 -41.87
CA LYS A 16 28.32 -32.41 -40.76
C LYS A 16 27.37 -31.22 -40.73
N ILE A 17 27.01 -30.68 -41.91
CA ILE A 17 26.06 -29.58 -42.04
C ILE A 17 24.65 -30.03 -41.62
N GLU A 18 24.18 -31.17 -42.13
CA GLU A 18 22.88 -31.76 -41.77
C GLU A 18 22.79 -31.97 -40.24
N ASN A 19 23.78 -32.63 -39.64
CA ASN A 19 23.79 -32.84 -38.18
C ASN A 19 23.81 -31.53 -37.39
N ARG A 20 24.47 -30.47 -37.89
CA ARG A 20 24.44 -29.15 -37.23
C ARG A 20 23.10 -28.46 -37.38
N LEU A 21 22.46 -28.58 -38.54
CA LEU A 21 21.11 -28.01 -38.76
C LEU A 21 20.09 -28.70 -37.87
N ASP A 22 20.12 -30.04 -37.77
CA ASP A 22 19.22 -30.77 -36.85
C ASP A 22 19.42 -30.37 -35.38
N MET A 23 20.66 -30.28 -34.93
CA MET A 23 20.95 -29.80 -33.59
C MET A 23 20.51 -28.35 -33.35
N MET A 24 20.63 -27.49 -34.38
CA MET A 24 20.13 -26.10 -34.28
C MET A 24 18.62 -26.08 -34.21
N ASN A 25 17.92 -26.83 -35.06
CA ASN A 25 16.45 -26.92 -35.03
C ASN A 25 15.93 -27.40 -33.66
N THR A 26 16.50 -28.48 -33.15
CA THR A 26 16.13 -29.00 -31.83
C THR A 26 16.35 -27.96 -30.72
N LYS A 27 17.47 -27.25 -30.72
CA LYS A 27 17.75 -26.19 -29.75
C LYS A 27 16.81 -25.00 -29.86
N VAL A 28 16.43 -24.65 -31.10
CA VAL A 28 15.46 -23.57 -31.35
C VAL A 28 14.08 -23.94 -30.81
N GLU A 29 13.63 -25.19 -31.14
CA GLU A 29 12.35 -25.72 -30.64
C GLU A 29 12.29 -25.76 -29.10
N GLU A 30 13.35 -26.29 -28.46
CA GLU A 30 13.44 -26.30 -26.99
C GLU A 30 13.39 -24.91 -26.39
N ARG A 31 14.09 -23.94 -26.95
CA ARG A 31 14.09 -22.55 -26.47
C ARG A 31 12.74 -21.86 -26.68
N LEU A 32 12.10 -22.08 -27.81
CA LEU A 32 10.77 -21.58 -28.10
C LEU A 32 9.74 -22.19 -27.15
N SER A 33 9.77 -23.51 -26.96
CA SER A 33 8.86 -24.19 -26.03
C SER A 33 9.01 -23.67 -24.61
N LYS A 34 10.22 -23.53 -24.07
CA LYS A 34 10.49 -22.95 -22.76
C LYS A 34 10.05 -21.50 -22.68
N GLY A 35 10.33 -20.69 -23.71
CA GLY A 35 9.91 -19.29 -23.75
C GLY A 35 8.39 -19.14 -23.74
N PHE A 36 7.66 -20.00 -24.47
CA PHE A 36 6.20 -20.01 -24.42
C PHE A 36 5.64 -20.45 -23.07
N GLU A 37 6.25 -21.45 -22.43
CA GLU A 37 5.85 -21.90 -21.10
C GLU A 37 6.03 -20.81 -20.04
N GLU A 38 7.20 -20.16 -20.02
CA GLU A 38 7.47 -19.03 -19.12
C GLU A 38 6.55 -17.84 -19.38
N THR A 39 6.28 -17.55 -20.64
CA THR A 39 5.36 -16.48 -21.03
C THR A 39 3.95 -16.79 -20.56
N THR A 40 3.45 -18.01 -20.79
CA THR A 40 2.13 -18.45 -20.35
C THR A 40 1.98 -18.38 -18.83
N LYS A 41 3.00 -18.81 -18.10
CA LYS A 41 3.04 -18.71 -16.63
C LYS A 41 3.01 -17.23 -16.16
N THR A 42 3.76 -16.38 -16.84
CA THR A 42 3.78 -14.94 -16.55
C THR A 42 2.41 -14.30 -16.80
N PHE A 43 1.77 -14.63 -17.93
CA PHE A 43 0.41 -14.18 -18.23
C PHE A 43 -0.61 -14.68 -17.20
N GLY A 44 -0.51 -15.93 -16.76
CA GLY A 44 -1.34 -16.47 -15.68
C GLY A 44 -1.21 -15.66 -14.39
N ASN A 45 0.00 -15.34 -13.96
CA ASN A 45 0.28 -14.53 -12.80
C ASN A 45 -0.25 -13.09 -12.95
N VAL A 46 -0.15 -12.50 -14.14
CA VAL A 46 -0.70 -11.17 -14.43
C VAL A 46 -2.22 -11.17 -14.35
N LEU A 47 -2.88 -12.17 -14.94
CA LEU A 47 -4.34 -12.31 -14.87
C LEU A 47 -4.84 -12.48 -13.42
N GLU A 48 -4.15 -13.28 -12.61
CA GLU A 48 -4.46 -13.43 -11.19
C GLU A 48 -4.35 -12.10 -10.44
N ARG A 49 -3.28 -11.34 -10.69
CA ARG A 49 -3.10 -10.01 -10.08
C ARG A 49 -4.17 -9.01 -10.54
N LEU A 50 -4.53 -9.02 -11.81
CA LEU A 50 -5.62 -8.18 -12.35
C LEU A 50 -6.96 -8.54 -11.73
N SER A 51 -7.26 -9.84 -11.53
CA SER A 51 -8.48 -10.26 -10.83
C SER A 51 -8.53 -9.76 -9.38
N LYS A 52 -7.41 -9.80 -8.66
CA LYS A 52 -7.32 -9.23 -7.30
C LYS A 52 -7.51 -7.72 -7.27
N ILE A 53 -7.01 -7.01 -8.28
CA ILE A 53 -7.23 -5.56 -8.43
C ILE A 53 -8.71 -5.27 -8.71
N ASP A 54 -9.37 -6.04 -9.59
CA ASP A 54 -10.79 -5.90 -9.91
C ASP A 54 -11.67 -6.18 -8.67
N GLU A 55 -11.34 -7.20 -7.87
CA GLU A 55 -12.02 -7.43 -6.58
C GLU A 55 -11.81 -6.29 -5.58
N ALA A 56 -10.60 -5.76 -5.50
CA ALA A 56 -10.31 -4.61 -4.64
C ALA A 56 -11.08 -3.37 -5.10
N GLN A 57 -11.15 -3.13 -6.41
CA GLN A 57 -11.89 -2.01 -6.99
C GLN A 57 -13.40 -2.13 -6.74
N LYS A 58 -13.99 -3.33 -6.87
CA LYS A 58 -15.39 -3.59 -6.50
C LYS A 58 -15.67 -3.36 -5.02
N LYS A 59 -14.73 -3.72 -4.15
CA LYS A 59 -14.83 -3.41 -2.71
C LYS A 59 -14.76 -1.91 -2.44
N ILE A 60 -13.91 -1.17 -3.16
CA ILE A 60 -13.82 0.28 -3.08
C ILE A 60 -15.11 0.93 -3.59
N GLU A 61 -15.69 0.45 -4.69
CA GLU A 61 -16.98 0.94 -5.20
C GLU A 61 -18.14 0.67 -4.24
N ALA A 62 -18.20 -0.54 -3.65
CA ALA A 62 -19.19 -0.86 -2.63
C ALA A 62 -19.04 0.03 -1.38
N LEU A 63 -17.80 0.29 -0.93
CA LEU A 63 -17.50 1.24 0.13
C LEU A 63 -17.89 2.68 -0.25
N SER A 64 -17.77 3.06 -1.52
CA SER A 64 -18.14 4.40 -2.00
C SER A 64 -19.67 4.65 -1.93
N VAL A 65 -20.50 3.64 -2.10
CA VAL A 65 -21.95 3.73 -1.91
C VAL A 65 -22.32 3.85 -0.44
N ASP A 66 -21.60 3.15 0.44
CA ASP A 66 -21.75 3.28 1.89
C ASP A 66 -21.23 4.62 2.43
N VAL A 67 -20.27 5.27 1.77
CA VAL A 67 -19.74 6.59 2.14
C VAL A 67 -20.79 7.70 2.06
N VAL A 68 -21.76 7.62 1.17
CA VAL A 68 -22.86 8.61 1.11
C VAL A 68 -23.78 8.48 2.33
N SER A 69 -24.03 7.28 2.84
CA SER A 69 -24.74 7.06 4.10
C SER A 69 -23.87 7.32 5.33
N LEU A 70 -22.55 7.18 5.22
CA LEU A 70 -21.57 7.52 6.25
C LEU A 70 -21.44 9.04 6.46
N GLN A 71 -21.74 9.89 5.48
CA GLN A 71 -21.73 11.34 5.66
C GLN A 71 -22.70 11.78 6.76
N ASP A 72 -23.84 11.15 6.92
CA ASP A 72 -24.82 11.43 7.97
C ASP A 72 -24.37 10.90 9.34
N VAL A 73 -23.69 9.75 9.38
CA VAL A 73 -23.13 9.16 10.61
C VAL A 73 -21.89 9.93 11.09
N LEU A 74 -21.12 10.50 10.18
CA LEU A 74 -19.91 11.29 10.49
C LEU A 74 -20.20 12.73 10.94
N THR A 75 -21.46 13.15 11.03
CA THR A 75 -21.83 14.44 11.63
C THR A 75 -21.51 14.51 13.14
N ASP A 76 -21.56 13.36 13.82
CA ASP A 76 -21.22 13.29 15.24
C ASP A 76 -19.70 13.13 15.48
N LYS A 77 -19.16 13.95 16.39
CA LYS A 77 -17.72 13.95 16.73
C LYS A 77 -17.22 12.59 17.25
N LYS A 78 -18.06 11.87 17.99
CA LYS A 78 -17.73 10.57 18.57
C LYS A 78 -17.65 9.49 17.48
N SER A 79 -18.62 9.48 16.58
CA SER A 79 -18.66 8.52 15.43
C SER A 79 -17.46 8.71 14.50
N ARG A 80 -17.03 9.95 14.27
CA ARG A 80 -15.79 10.26 13.51
C ARG A 80 -14.53 9.68 14.16
N GLY A 81 -14.43 9.80 15.50
CA GLY A 81 -13.30 9.22 16.24
C GLY A 81 -13.23 7.70 16.06
N ILE A 82 -14.35 7.02 16.29
CA ILE A 82 -14.46 5.57 16.13
C ILE A 82 -14.11 5.13 14.69
N PHE A 83 -14.58 5.86 13.68
CA PHE A 83 -14.27 5.56 12.28
C PHE A 83 -12.77 5.63 11.99
N GLY A 84 -12.09 6.67 12.45
CA GLY A 84 -10.64 6.80 12.29
C GLY A 84 -9.86 5.69 12.99
N GLU A 85 -10.27 5.31 14.20
CA GLU A 85 -9.65 4.20 14.93
C GLU A 85 -9.85 2.85 14.21
N VAL A 86 -11.04 2.59 13.67
CA VAL A 86 -11.34 1.38 12.90
C VAL A 86 -10.51 1.31 11.62
N GLN A 87 -10.39 2.40 10.89
CA GLN A 87 -9.55 2.48 9.69
C GLN A 87 -8.07 2.22 10.03
N LEU A 88 -7.55 2.86 11.08
CA LEU A 88 -6.19 2.63 11.56
C LEU A 88 -5.96 1.15 11.92
N TYR A 89 -6.90 0.54 12.65
CA TYR A 89 -6.84 -0.88 13.01
C TYR A 89 -6.82 -1.79 11.78
N GLN A 90 -7.66 -1.52 10.78
CA GLN A 90 -7.70 -2.29 9.53
C GLN A 90 -6.36 -2.21 8.78
N ILE A 91 -5.72 -1.04 8.72
CA ILE A 91 -4.41 -0.88 8.11
C ILE A 91 -3.36 -1.68 8.88
N LEU A 92 -3.30 -1.54 10.20
CA LEU A 92 -2.33 -2.27 11.02
C LEU A 92 -2.51 -3.79 10.89
N THR A 93 -3.75 -4.27 10.89
CA THR A 93 -4.07 -5.68 10.71
C THR A 93 -3.67 -6.19 9.32
N SER A 94 -3.90 -5.41 8.27
CA SER A 94 -3.55 -5.81 6.91
C SER A 94 -2.03 -5.87 6.68
N VAL A 95 -1.28 -5.02 7.37
CA VAL A 95 0.18 -4.94 7.23
C VAL A 95 0.88 -5.96 8.14
N PHE A 96 0.47 -6.06 9.40
CA PHE A 96 1.18 -6.80 10.44
C PHE A 96 0.48 -8.10 10.87
N GLY A 97 -0.72 -8.37 10.34
CA GLY A 97 -1.55 -9.50 10.74
C GLY A 97 -2.45 -9.19 11.95
N ASP A 98 -3.53 -9.98 12.09
CA ASP A 98 -4.48 -9.81 13.18
C ASP A 98 -3.85 -10.19 14.52
N LYS A 99 -4.15 -9.40 15.57
CA LYS A 99 -3.74 -9.65 16.97
C LYS A 99 -2.24 -9.91 17.16
N ASN A 100 -1.40 -9.14 16.48
CA ASN A 100 0.04 -9.26 16.63
C ASN A 100 0.57 -8.37 17.75
N ASP A 101 0.24 -8.72 18.99
CA ASP A 101 0.59 -7.96 20.21
C ASP A 101 2.10 -7.72 20.42
N LYS A 102 2.95 -8.41 19.66
CA LYS A 102 4.40 -8.19 19.68
C LYS A 102 4.83 -7.04 18.78
N ILE A 103 4.03 -6.71 17.76
CA ILE A 103 4.36 -5.68 16.79
C ILE A 103 3.56 -4.41 17.04
N TYR A 104 2.26 -4.53 17.36
CA TYR A 104 1.42 -3.36 17.66
C TYR A 104 0.35 -3.67 18.70
N LYS A 105 -0.12 -2.63 19.36
CA LYS A 105 -1.32 -2.68 20.23
C LYS A 105 -2.20 -1.48 19.97
N THR A 106 -3.50 -1.68 20.05
CA THR A 106 -4.50 -0.61 20.01
C THR A 106 -4.87 -0.20 21.43
N GLN A 107 -5.33 1.05 21.60
CA GLN A 107 -5.75 1.63 22.90
C GLN A 107 -4.69 1.37 23.98
N TYR A 108 -3.45 1.76 23.69
CA TYR A 108 -2.33 1.52 24.59
C TYR A 108 -2.14 2.66 25.57
N LYS A 109 -2.01 2.33 26.86
CA LYS A 109 -1.78 3.31 27.92
C LYS A 109 -0.29 3.51 28.16
N LEU A 110 0.17 4.76 28.00
CA LEU A 110 1.55 5.17 28.23
C LEU A 110 1.80 5.43 29.73
N SER A 111 3.07 5.50 30.12
CA SER A 111 3.50 5.71 31.50
C SER A 111 3.01 7.02 32.11
N ASN A 112 2.81 8.06 31.30
CA ASN A 112 2.25 9.34 31.72
C ASN A 112 0.73 9.30 31.93
N GLY A 113 0.09 8.12 31.76
CA GLY A 113 -1.34 7.91 31.91
C GLY A 113 -2.20 8.25 30.69
N THR A 114 -1.61 8.78 29.61
CA THR A 114 -2.33 9.04 28.36
C THR A 114 -2.58 7.75 27.59
N MET A 115 -3.66 7.72 26.81
CA MET A 115 -4.03 6.61 25.94
C MET A 115 -3.73 7.02 24.50
N VAL A 116 -3.03 6.16 23.76
CA VAL A 116 -2.84 6.30 22.31
C VAL A 116 -3.74 5.34 21.56
N ASP A 117 -4.21 5.73 20.38
CA ASP A 117 -5.10 4.88 19.56
C ASP A 117 -4.38 3.59 19.14
N SER A 118 -3.09 3.70 18.79
CA SER A 118 -2.23 2.54 18.55
C SER A 118 -0.78 2.85 18.86
N ILE A 119 -0.01 1.80 19.17
CA ILE A 119 1.45 1.85 19.32
C ILE A 119 2.08 0.74 18.48
N ILE A 120 3.16 1.05 17.78
CA ILE A 120 3.98 0.05 17.09
C ILE A 120 5.26 -0.14 17.89
N PHE A 121 5.56 -1.40 18.24
CA PHE A 121 6.78 -1.76 18.92
C PHE A 121 7.89 -1.99 17.92
N THR A 122 8.86 -1.09 17.89
CA THR A 122 10.02 -1.18 17.00
C THR A 122 11.30 -1.39 17.81
N PRO A 123 12.29 -2.10 17.24
CA PRO A 123 13.55 -2.33 17.94
C PRO A 123 14.36 -1.03 18.08
N GLU A 124 15.25 -0.99 19.07
CA GLU A 124 16.25 0.06 19.20
C GLU A 124 17.12 0.19 17.92
N PRO A 125 17.50 1.39 17.51
CA PRO A 125 17.39 2.65 18.25
C PRO A 125 16.09 3.45 17.96
N MET A 126 15.12 2.92 17.20
CA MET A 126 13.94 3.65 16.79
C MET A 126 12.96 3.92 17.94
N GLY A 127 12.80 2.96 18.85
CA GLY A 127 11.84 3.05 19.97
C GLY A 127 10.38 2.88 19.53
N ASN A 128 9.47 2.80 20.47
CA ASN A 128 8.04 2.57 20.19
C ASN A 128 7.38 3.79 19.54
N ILE A 129 6.62 3.59 18.47
CA ILE A 129 5.98 4.68 17.72
C ILE A 129 4.51 4.76 18.11
N ALA A 130 4.12 5.88 18.72
CA ALA A 130 2.73 6.20 19.04
C ALA A 130 1.99 6.70 17.79
N ILE A 131 0.73 6.27 17.63
CA ILE A 131 -0.15 6.66 16.52
C ILE A 131 -1.46 7.18 17.10
N ASP A 132 -1.86 8.37 16.69
CA ASP A 132 -3.13 8.96 17.06
C ASP A 132 -3.94 9.25 15.80
N SER A 133 -5.20 8.85 15.81
CA SER A 133 -6.13 9.06 14.70
C SER A 133 -6.93 10.32 14.90
N LYS A 134 -6.91 11.23 13.93
CA LYS A 134 -7.68 12.48 13.96
C LYS A 134 -8.40 12.69 12.64
N PHE A 135 -9.64 13.14 12.75
CA PHE A 135 -10.48 13.43 11.61
C PHE A 135 -11.01 14.87 11.66
N PRO A 136 -10.24 15.88 11.20
CA PRO A 136 -10.61 17.30 11.23
C PRO A 136 -11.60 17.65 10.11
N LEU A 137 -12.76 16.99 10.07
CA LEU A 137 -13.73 17.08 8.98
C LEU A 137 -14.35 18.46 8.81
N GLU A 138 -14.61 19.19 9.91
CA GLU A 138 -15.37 20.44 9.84
C GLU A 138 -14.71 21.50 8.96
N ASN A 139 -13.44 21.80 9.23
CA ASN A 139 -12.72 22.81 8.45
C ASN A 139 -12.37 22.31 7.06
N TYR A 140 -12.20 21.00 6.90
CA TYR A 140 -11.99 20.40 5.59
C TYR A 140 -13.23 20.52 4.68
N ARG A 141 -14.44 20.19 5.18
CA ARG A 141 -15.71 20.34 4.42
C ARG A 141 -15.89 21.76 3.91
N ARG A 142 -15.64 22.77 4.76
CA ARG A 142 -15.73 24.18 4.37
C ARG A 142 -14.85 24.57 3.20
N LEU A 143 -13.70 23.90 3.02
CA LEU A 143 -12.82 24.11 1.87
C LEU A 143 -13.46 23.69 0.54
N TYR A 144 -14.32 22.67 0.56
CA TYR A 144 -14.89 22.03 -0.64
C TYR A 144 -16.39 22.30 -0.80
N GLU A 145 -17.00 23.17 -0.01
CA GLU A 145 -18.37 23.63 -0.23
C GLU A 145 -18.49 24.33 -1.58
N LYS A 146 -19.59 24.01 -2.33
CA LYS A 146 -19.74 24.43 -3.74
C LYS A 146 -19.84 25.94 -3.98
N ASP A 147 -20.37 26.69 -2.99
CA ASP A 147 -20.68 28.11 -3.14
C ASP A 147 -19.73 29.04 -2.34
N VAL A 148 -18.52 28.56 -2.04
CA VAL A 148 -17.53 29.33 -1.29
C VAL A 148 -16.69 30.20 -2.21
N THR A 149 -16.65 31.51 -1.93
CA THR A 149 -15.76 32.46 -2.63
C THR A 149 -14.29 32.14 -2.34
N GLU A 150 -13.40 32.52 -3.27
CA GLU A 150 -11.97 32.24 -3.14
C GLU A 150 -11.36 32.83 -1.86
N ASP A 151 -11.77 34.03 -1.44
CA ASP A 151 -11.30 34.66 -0.20
C ASP A 151 -11.67 33.83 1.03
N LYS A 152 -12.89 33.29 1.08
CA LYS A 152 -13.33 32.42 2.16
C LYS A 152 -12.58 31.08 2.13
N ARG A 153 -12.28 30.55 0.95
CA ARG A 153 -11.51 29.31 0.78
C ARG A 153 -10.09 29.45 1.33
N ILE A 154 -9.44 30.58 1.07
CA ILE A 154 -8.12 30.91 1.64
C ILE A 154 -8.21 30.99 3.18
N ALA A 155 -9.25 31.62 3.73
CA ALA A 155 -9.43 31.67 5.17
C ALA A 155 -9.64 30.27 5.79
N TYR A 156 -10.51 29.46 5.23
CA TYR A 156 -10.75 28.08 5.69
C TYR A 156 -9.50 27.20 5.59
N ARG A 157 -8.70 27.38 4.54
CA ARG A 157 -7.42 26.68 4.41
C ARG A 157 -6.47 27.05 5.56
N LYS A 158 -6.41 28.31 5.91
CA LYS A 158 -5.59 28.78 7.03
C LYS A 158 -6.07 28.21 8.37
N GLU A 159 -7.39 28.18 8.59
CA GLU A 159 -7.98 27.57 9.78
C GLU A 159 -7.67 26.06 9.86
N PHE A 160 -7.85 25.33 8.76
CA PHE A 160 -7.52 23.91 8.68
C PHE A 160 -6.04 23.65 9.02
N VAL A 161 -5.12 24.40 8.43
CA VAL A 161 -3.68 24.27 8.73
C VAL A 161 -3.39 24.59 10.21
N ASN A 162 -4.04 25.57 10.78
CA ASN A 162 -3.85 25.90 12.19
C ASN A 162 -4.36 24.78 13.12
N ASP A 163 -5.49 24.16 12.79
CA ASP A 163 -6.03 23.04 13.57
C ASP A 163 -5.13 21.81 13.45
N MET A 164 -4.58 21.55 12.25
CA MET A 164 -3.60 20.49 12.07
C MET A 164 -2.34 20.72 12.92
N LYS A 165 -1.83 21.94 12.97
CA LYS A 165 -0.69 22.28 13.84
C LYS A 165 -0.98 22.01 15.31
N LYS A 166 -2.16 22.44 15.81
CA LYS A 166 -2.59 22.16 17.19
C LYS A 166 -2.64 20.65 17.51
N HIS A 167 -3.10 19.83 16.53
CA HIS A 167 -3.10 18.38 16.71
C HIS A 167 -1.70 17.82 16.75
N ILE A 168 -0.79 18.27 15.88
CA ILE A 168 0.61 17.85 15.86
C ILE A 168 1.29 18.22 17.18
N ASP A 169 1.12 19.45 17.65
CA ASP A 169 1.69 19.92 18.91
C ASP A 169 1.17 19.07 20.09
N ALA A 170 -0.15 18.84 20.15
CA ALA A 170 -0.76 18.04 21.20
C ALA A 170 -0.29 16.56 21.20
N ILE A 171 -0.06 15.97 20.04
CA ILE A 171 0.47 14.61 19.89
C ILE A 171 1.92 14.58 20.37
N SER A 172 2.74 15.53 19.95
CA SER A 172 4.14 15.61 20.35
C SER A 172 4.29 15.75 21.87
N GLU A 173 3.51 16.62 22.50
CA GLU A 173 3.54 16.81 23.95
C GLU A 173 3.07 15.59 24.75
N LYS A 174 2.07 14.85 24.25
CA LYS A 174 1.44 13.77 24.99
C LYS A 174 2.12 12.42 24.79
N TYR A 175 2.64 12.15 23.59
CA TYR A 175 3.00 10.81 23.18
C TYR A 175 4.49 10.62 22.91
N ILE A 176 5.28 11.68 22.89
CA ILE A 176 6.75 11.58 22.85
C ILE A 176 7.28 11.58 24.28
N ILE A 177 7.61 10.41 24.78
CA ILE A 177 8.06 10.20 26.16
C ILE A 177 9.46 9.62 26.14
N LYS A 178 10.40 10.34 26.77
CA LYS A 178 11.80 9.92 26.83
C LYS A 178 11.93 8.52 27.45
N ASN A 179 12.68 7.66 26.79
CA ASN A 179 12.95 6.26 27.17
C ASN A 179 11.72 5.32 27.11
N GLU A 180 10.60 5.73 26.55
CA GLU A 180 9.43 4.87 26.36
C GLU A 180 8.98 4.84 24.92
N THR A 181 8.89 6.00 24.28
CA THR A 181 8.49 6.13 22.88
C THR A 181 9.63 6.67 22.02
N SER A 182 9.47 6.55 20.69
CA SER A 182 10.33 7.24 19.73
C SER A 182 10.29 8.76 19.93
N ASP A 183 11.27 9.47 19.37
CA ASP A 183 11.24 10.92 19.21
C ASP A 183 10.25 11.37 18.10
N GLN A 184 9.52 10.43 17.51
CA GLN A 184 8.51 10.64 16.50
C GLN A 184 7.20 9.96 16.90
N ALA A 185 6.09 10.60 16.55
CA ALA A 185 4.75 10.04 16.64
C ALA A 185 4.00 10.25 15.31
N ILE A 186 3.04 9.40 15.01
CA ILE A 186 2.28 9.45 13.76
C ILE A 186 0.90 10.04 14.03
N LEU A 187 0.55 11.10 13.29
CA LEU A 187 -0.82 11.56 13.16
C LEU A 187 -1.46 10.85 11.96
N PHE A 188 -2.38 9.94 12.21
CA PHE A 188 -3.15 9.26 11.19
C PHE A 188 -4.39 10.07 10.81
N LEU A 189 -4.51 10.39 9.53
CA LEU A 189 -5.67 11.04 8.94
C LEU A 189 -6.37 10.05 8.03
N PRO A 190 -7.61 9.62 8.31
CA PRO A 190 -8.39 8.76 7.43
C PRO A 190 -8.87 9.57 6.21
N ALA A 191 -7.94 9.89 5.32
CA ALA A 191 -8.12 10.85 4.24
C ALA A 191 -9.00 10.33 3.10
N GLU A 192 -9.12 9.01 2.93
CA GLU A 192 -9.99 8.44 1.89
C GLU A 192 -11.47 8.81 2.06
N ALA A 193 -11.90 9.18 3.27
CA ALA A 193 -13.23 9.72 3.51
C ALA A 193 -13.37 11.21 3.15
N ILE A 194 -12.29 11.84 2.68
CA ILE A 194 -12.19 13.28 2.42
C ILE A 194 -12.11 13.55 0.90
N PHE A 195 -11.84 12.54 0.10
CA PHE A 195 -11.85 12.61 -1.37
C PHE A 195 -13.22 12.17 -1.94
#